data_8ef089cb12121c6ce275392723b746fd
#
_entry.id   8ef089cb12121c6ce275392723b746fd
#
_cell.length_a   1.000
_cell.length_b   1.000
_cell.length_c   1.000
_cell.angle_alpha   90.00
_cell.angle_beta   90.00
_cell.angle_gamma   90.00
#
_symmetry.space_group_name_H-M   'P 1'
#
loop_
_entity.id
_entity.type
_entity.pdbx_description
1 polymer ?
#
loop_
_entity_poly.entity_id
_entity_poly.type
_entity_poly.pdbx_seq_one_letter_code
_entity_poly.pdbx_strand_id
1 'polypeptide(L)'
;MSDLAPGPLIVGVADRPEALVDAAALSVAARPFDLVEARVDLFAGQRLEGTGREACARLERSGTPVLVTIRSAAQGGRFAGTEGERLERFRAALGVASWADVEDDAPIVGEVAALLAVRPAGQLVVSHHDFAATPPLSRLLEWVDGCHRAAPGAIAKVATKVNGPADRLALKQLLERRPERAAVIGMGASDDGLRVELAAAGSLLAYAFLAGAGATAPGQLSAEALHARLLGASPSYAARRRSARAAT
;
A
#
# COMPACT_ATOMS: atom_id res chain seq x y z
N MET A 1 -8.01 8.63 -15.91
CA MET A 1 -6.87 8.48 -14.96
C MET A 1 -7.14 9.45 -13.82
N SER A 2 -7.41 8.95 -12.61
CA SER A 2 -7.57 9.84 -11.45
C SER A 2 -6.20 10.44 -11.12
N ASP A 3 -6.08 11.76 -11.12
CA ASP A 3 -4.91 12.44 -10.60
C ASP A 3 -4.77 12.10 -9.11
N LEU A 4 -3.77 11.28 -8.78
CA LEU A 4 -3.46 11.01 -7.38
C LEU A 4 -3.00 12.31 -6.72
N ALA A 5 -3.48 12.55 -5.50
CA ALA A 5 -3.14 13.74 -4.75
C ALA A 5 -1.61 13.87 -4.59
N PRO A 6 -1.05 15.09 -4.63
CA PRO A 6 0.39 15.30 -4.50
C PRO A 6 0.90 14.89 -3.12
N GLY A 7 2.10 14.31 -3.08
CA GLY A 7 2.78 13.84 -1.86
C GLY A 7 2.41 12.41 -1.48
N PRO A 8 3.07 11.85 -0.46
CA PRO A 8 2.85 10.48 -0.04
C PRO A 8 1.44 10.28 0.52
N LEU A 9 0.86 9.09 0.25
CA LEU A 9 -0.37 8.63 0.87
C LEU A 9 -0.02 7.64 1.98
N ILE A 10 -0.55 7.84 3.19
CA ILE A 10 -0.40 6.88 4.28
C ILE A 10 -1.40 5.75 4.09
N VAL A 11 -0.87 4.53 4.00
CA VAL A 11 -1.64 3.28 3.96
C VAL A 11 -1.71 2.73 5.38
N GLY A 12 -2.90 2.76 5.98
CA GLY A 12 -3.15 2.11 7.27
C GLY A 12 -3.39 0.61 7.09
N VAL A 13 -2.49 -0.23 7.58
CA VAL A 13 -2.56 -1.68 7.39
C VAL A 13 -3.43 -2.34 8.45
N ALA A 14 -4.46 -3.05 8.02
CA ALA A 14 -5.33 -3.90 8.84
C ALA A 14 -4.97 -5.38 8.62
N ASP A 15 -4.50 -6.05 9.68
CA ASP A 15 -4.15 -7.47 9.69
C ASP A 15 -5.30 -8.38 10.14
N ARG A 16 -6.45 -7.78 10.52
CA ARG A 16 -7.68 -8.45 10.97
C ARG A 16 -8.91 -7.56 10.75
N PRO A 17 -10.12 -8.14 10.67
CA PRO A 17 -11.36 -7.41 10.42
C PRO A 17 -11.67 -6.31 11.45
N GLU A 18 -11.33 -6.51 12.73
CA GLU A 18 -11.58 -5.56 13.80
C GLU A 18 -10.84 -4.24 13.57
N ALA A 19 -9.59 -4.29 13.04
CA ALA A 19 -8.85 -3.09 12.70
C ALA A 19 -9.51 -2.27 11.58
N LEU A 20 -10.21 -2.92 10.65
CA LEU A 20 -11.04 -2.23 9.64
C LEU A 20 -12.27 -1.54 10.29
N VAL A 21 -12.88 -2.21 11.26
CA VAL A 21 -14.05 -1.67 11.99
C VAL A 21 -13.63 -0.42 12.76
N ASP A 22 -12.52 -0.49 13.49
CA ASP A 22 -11.97 0.64 14.26
C ASP A 22 -11.60 1.82 13.34
N ALA A 23 -10.91 1.55 12.22
CA ALA A 23 -10.58 2.56 11.22
C ALA A 23 -11.83 3.24 10.63
N ALA A 24 -12.88 2.45 10.35
CA ALA A 24 -14.14 2.95 9.82
C ALA A 24 -14.96 3.76 10.85
N ALA A 25 -14.72 3.56 12.15
CA ALA A 25 -15.37 4.31 13.22
C ALA A 25 -14.81 5.74 13.36
N LEU A 26 -13.57 5.99 12.92
CA LEU A 26 -12.98 7.33 12.96
C LEU A 26 -13.68 8.28 11.98
N SER A 27 -13.92 9.51 12.41
CA SER A 27 -14.31 10.57 11.48
C SER A 27 -13.21 10.82 10.44
N VAL A 28 -13.57 11.23 9.24
CA VAL A 28 -12.60 11.44 8.14
C VAL A 28 -11.48 12.42 8.55
N ALA A 29 -11.86 13.50 9.24
CA ALA A 29 -10.92 14.52 9.72
C ALA A 29 -9.91 13.98 10.76
N ALA A 30 -10.28 12.95 11.52
CA ALA A 30 -9.43 12.33 12.55
C ALA A 30 -8.51 11.22 12.03
N ARG A 31 -8.72 10.74 10.78
CA ARG A 31 -7.93 9.64 10.23
C ARG A 31 -6.48 10.06 10.01
N PRO A 32 -5.50 9.35 10.61
CA PRO A 32 -4.07 9.58 10.36
C PRO A 32 -3.57 8.90 9.08
N PHE A 33 -4.46 8.31 8.29
CA PHE A 33 -4.19 7.61 7.04
C PHE A 33 -5.02 8.19 5.89
N ASP A 34 -4.64 7.90 4.67
CA ASP A 34 -5.32 8.33 3.43
C ASP A 34 -6.12 7.19 2.79
N LEU A 35 -5.65 5.95 2.96
CA LEU A 35 -6.35 4.74 2.54
C LEU A 35 -6.06 3.61 3.53
N VAL A 36 -6.83 2.52 3.46
CA VAL A 36 -6.67 1.36 4.35
C VAL A 36 -6.35 0.12 3.53
N GLU A 37 -5.28 -0.60 3.88
CA GLU A 37 -4.98 -1.91 3.32
C GLU A 37 -5.67 -3.00 4.15
N ALA A 38 -6.53 -3.79 3.53
CA ALA A 38 -7.09 -5.02 4.08
C ALA A 38 -6.19 -6.20 3.69
N ARG A 39 -5.35 -6.69 4.61
CA ARG A 39 -4.51 -7.87 4.45
C ARG A 39 -5.34 -9.14 4.59
N VAL A 40 -6.15 -9.43 3.59
CA VAL A 40 -7.12 -10.53 3.59
C VAL A 40 -6.45 -11.90 3.75
N ASP A 41 -5.21 -12.03 3.30
CA ASP A 41 -4.39 -13.23 3.52
C ASP A 41 -4.10 -13.52 5.00
N LEU A 42 -4.18 -12.51 5.87
CA LEU A 42 -3.99 -12.64 7.32
C LEU A 42 -5.31 -12.89 8.07
N PHE A 43 -6.44 -12.66 7.45
CA PHE A 43 -7.76 -12.85 8.08
C PHE A 43 -8.09 -14.32 8.27
N ALA A 44 -8.90 -14.65 9.27
CA ALA A 44 -9.44 -15.99 9.44
C ALA A 44 -10.22 -16.40 8.18
N GLY A 45 -9.98 -17.62 7.67
CA GLY A 45 -10.57 -18.09 6.41
C GLY A 45 -10.05 -17.38 5.15
N GLN A 46 -9.17 -16.39 5.29
CA GLN A 46 -8.60 -15.60 4.19
C GLN A 46 -9.65 -15.01 3.25
N ARG A 47 -10.73 -14.48 3.83
CA ARG A 47 -11.86 -13.88 3.11
C ARG A 47 -12.24 -12.53 3.73
N LEU A 48 -12.73 -11.63 2.90
CA LEU A 48 -13.29 -10.34 3.33
C LEU A 48 -14.81 -10.51 3.45
N GLU A 49 -15.29 -10.85 4.65
CA GLU A 49 -16.67 -11.15 4.96
C GLU A 49 -17.14 -10.42 6.23
N GLY A 50 -18.45 -10.50 6.53
CA GLY A 50 -19.03 -9.98 7.77
C GLY A 50 -18.70 -8.52 8.06
N THR A 51 -18.37 -8.24 9.31
CA THR A 51 -18.09 -6.89 9.80
C THR A 51 -16.90 -6.21 9.10
N GLY A 52 -15.89 -6.98 8.67
CA GLY A 52 -14.76 -6.46 7.89
C GLY A 52 -15.19 -5.95 6.51
N ARG A 53 -16.08 -6.69 5.82
CA ARG A 53 -16.65 -6.27 4.54
C ARG A 53 -17.51 -5.02 4.68
N GLU A 54 -18.33 -4.94 5.73
CA GLU A 54 -19.16 -3.78 6.03
C GLU A 54 -18.31 -2.54 6.34
N ALA A 55 -17.23 -2.73 7.10
CA ALA A 55 -16.27 -1.67 7.40
C ALA A 55 -15.59 -1.14 6.13
N CYS A 56 -15.15 -2.00 5.21
CA CYS A 56 -14.61 -1.59 3.92
C CYS A 56 -15.62 -0.75 3.13
N ALA A 57 -16.87 -1.20 3.05
CA ALA A 57 -17.93 -0.44 2.37
C ALA A 57 -18.20 0.93 3.03
N ARG A 58 -18.05 1.06 4.36
CA ARG A 58 -18.15 2.36 5.07
C ARG A 58 -16.97 3.27 4.74
N LEU A 59 -15.75 2.74 4.73
CA LEU A 59 -14.54 3.49 4.37
C LEU A 59 -14.66 4.06 2.95
N GLU A 60 -15.02 3.24 1.98
CA GLU A 60 -15.22 3.66 0.58
C GLU A 60 -16.31 4.73 0.44
N ARG A 61 -17.46 4.55 1.07
CA ARG A 61 -18.53 5.56 1.07
C ARG A 61 -18.13 6.89 1.72
N SER A 62 -17.18 6.86 2.64
CA SER A 62 -16.62 8.07 3.27
C SER A 62 -15.48 8.71 2.50
N GLY A 63 -15.16 8.21 1.30
CA GLY A 63 -14.07 8.71 0.45
C GLY A 63 -12.68 8.21 0.85
N THR A 64 -12.58 7.20 1.73
CA THR A 64 -11.30 6.56 2.07
C THR A 64 -11.18 5.26 1.29
N PRO A 65 -10.29 5.15 0.28
CA PRO A 65 -10.12 3.95 -0.52
C PRO A 65 -9.68 2.75 0.32
N VAL A 66 -10.12 1.57 -0.06
CA VAL A 66 -9.67 0.30 0.51
C VAL A 66 -8.82 -0.44 -0.51
N LEU A 67 -7.58 -0.75 -0.12
CA LEU A 67 -6.62 -1.56 -0.85
C LEU A 67 -6.73 -3.01 -0.38
N VAL A 68 -7.23 -3.90 -1.23
CA VAL A 68 -7.27 -5.33 -0.93
C VAL A 68 -5.94 -5.98 -1.30
N THR A 69 -5.33 -6.65 -0.34
CA THR A 69 -4.12 -7.45 -0.53
C THR A 69 -4.38 -8.89 -0.11
N ILE A 70 -4.12 -9.83 -1.03
CA ILE A 70 -4.14 -11.28 -0.76
C ILE A 70 -2.75 -11.81 -1.10
N ARG A 71 -1.79 -11.55 -0.19
CA ARG A 71 -0.37 -11.81 -0.42
C ARG A 71 -0.07 -13.29 -0.45
N SER A 72 0.62 -13.76 -1.51
CA SER A 72 1.09 -15.14 -1.64
C SER A 72 2.13 -15.48 -0.58
N ALA A 73 2.20 -16.75 -0.20
CA ALA A 73 3.21 -17.24 0.73
C ALA A 73 4.64 -17.06 0.19
N ALA A 74 4.82 -17.14 -1.12
CA ALA A 74 6.10 -16.93 -1.79
C ALA A 74 6.65 -15.51 -1.61
N GLN A 75 5.76 -14.53 -1.47
CA GLN A 75 6.13 -13.12 -1.24
C GLN A 75 5.76 -12.62 0.16
N GLY A 76 5.89 -13.48 1.18
CA GLY A 76 5.79 -13.11 2.60
C GLY A 76 4.37 -12.97 3.13
N GLY A 77 3.36 -13.45 2.43
CA GLY A 77 1.98 -13.55 2.89
C GLY A 77 1.63 -14.91 3.48
N ARG A 78 0.33 -15.15 3.64
CA ARG A 78 -0.21 -16.43 4.16
C ARG A 78 -1.13 -17.14 3.16
N PHE A 79 -1.37 -16.57 1.98
CA PHE A 79 -2.20 -17.25 0.99
C PHE A 79 -1.40 -18.38 0.33
N ALA A 80 -1.92 -19.62 0.44
CA ALA A 80 -1.32 -20.85 -0.09
C ALA A 80 -2.26 -21.61 -1.05
N GLY A 81 -3.36 -20.99 -1.48
CA GLY A 81 -4.27 -21.55 -2.48
C GLY A 81 -3.78 -21.37 -3.91
N THR A 82 -4.60 -21.82 -4.87
CA THR A 82 -4.35 -21.62 -6.29
C THR A 82 -4.58 -20.17 -6.73
N GLU A 83 -3.97 -19.75 -7.83
CA GLU A 83 -4.20 -18.40 -8.39
C GLU A 83 -5.65 -18.20 -8.85
N GLY A 84 -6.34 -19.26 -9.29
CA GLY A 84 -7.78 -19.21 -9.57
C GLY A 84 -8.62 -18.89 -8.32
N GLU A 85 -8.35 -19.56 -7.20
CA GLU A 85 -9.01 -19.26 -5.92
C GLU A 85 -8.68 -17.85 -5.43
N ARG A 86 -7.44 -17.40 -5.65
CA ARG A 86 -7.01 -16.05 -5.30
C ARG A 86 -7.75 -14.99 -6.11
N LEU A 87 -7.90 -15.20 -7.41
CA LEU A 87 -8.68 -14.33 -8.29
C LEU A 87 -10.14 -14.23 -7.86
N GLU A 88 -10.80 -15.36 -7.51
CA GLU A 88 -12.16 -15.33 -7.01
C GLU A 88 -12.30 -14.54 -5.70
N ARG A 89 -11.30 -14.60 -4.81
CA ARG A 89 -11.29 -13.78 -3.60
C ARG A 89 -11.11 -12.30 -3.93
N PHE A 90 -10.28 -11.94 -4.90
CA PHE A 90 -10.20 -10.55 -5.40
C PHE A 90 -11.53 -10.09 -5.98
N ARG A 91 -12.21 -10.91 -6.79
CA ARG A 91 -13.54 -10.58 -7.34
C ARG A 91 -14.54 -10.25 -6.23
N ALA A 92 -14.61 -11.11 -5.21
CA ALA A 92 -15.50 -10.93 -4.07
C ALA A 92 -15.16 -9.66 -3.26
N ALA A 93 -13.90 -9.45 -2.94
CA ALA A 93 -13.44 -8.33 -2.12
C ALA A 93 -13.59 -6.98 -2.85
N LEU A 94 -13.28 -6.94 -4.14
CA LEU A 94 -13.45 -5.76 -4.97
C LEU A 94 -14.92 -5.35 -5.16
N GLY A 95 -15.88 -6.13 -4.73
CA GLY A 95 -17.28 -5.69 -4.59
C GLY A 95 -17.48 -4.53 -3.62
N VAL A 96 -16.57 -4.30 -2.68
CA VAL A 96 -16.62 -3.24 -1.65
C VAL A 96 -15.31 -2.48 -1.48
N ALA A 97 -14.34 -2.67 -2.35
CA ALA A 97 -13.04 -2.02 -2.33
C ALA A 97 -12.69 -1.50 -3.72
N SER A 98 -11.92 -0.41 -3.80
CA SER A 98 -11.56 0.23 -5.06
C SER A 98 -10.12 -0.01 -5.50
N TRP A 99 -9.24 -0.51 -4.60
CA TRP A 99 -7.83 -0.76 -4.89
C TRP A 99 -7.47 -2.23 -4.68
N ALA A 100 -6.47 -2.73 -5.41
CA ALA A 100 -5.87 -4.06 -5.20
C ALA A 100 -4.34 -4.01 -5.26
N ASP A 101 -3.68 -4.88 -4.49
CA ASP A 101 -2.22 -5.13 -4.55
C ASP A 101 -2.01 -6.58 -4.99
N VAL A 102 -1.30 -6.76 -6.11
CA VAL A 102 -0.96 -8.07 -6.68
C VAL A 102 0.54 -8.09 -6.98
N GLU A 103 1.21 -9.20 -6.73
CA GLU A 103 2.64 -9.35 -7.03
C GLU A 103 2.90 -9.37 -8.54
N ASP A 104 4.07 -8.85 -8.95
CA ASP A 104 4.50 -8.71 -10.34
C ASP A 104 4.67 -10.05 -11.09
N ASP A 105 4.94 -11.12 -10.35
CA ASP A 105 5.08 -12.49 -10.86
C ASP A 105 3.78 -13.30 -10.87
N ALA A 106 2.67 -12.73 -10.36
CA ALA A 106 1.39 -13.41 -10.31
C ALA A 106 0.70 -13.44 -11.69
N PRO A 107 0.28 -14.62 -12.20
CA PRO A 107 -0.36 -14.72 -13.51
C PRO A 107 -1.70 -13.99 -13.60
N ILE A 108 -2.32 -13.64 -12.46
CA ILE A 108 -3.62 -12.96 -12.38
C ILE A 108 -3.55 -11.42 -12.44
N VAL A 109 -2.38 -10.81 -12.65
CA VAL A 109 -2.23 -9.33 -12.72
C VAL A 109 -3.18 -8.72 -13.74
N GLY A 110 -3.26 -9.30 -14.93
CA GLY A 110 -4.10 -8.81 -16.01
C GLY A 110 -5.59 -8.87 -15.69
N GLU A 111 -6.04 -9.97 -15.07
CA GLU A 111 -7.45 -10.15 -14.69
C GLU A 111 -7.85 -9.18 -13.56
N VAL A 112 -6.99 -8.98 -12.56
CA VAL A 112 -7.27 -8.01 -11.49
C VAL A 112 -7.25 -6.59 -12.04
N ALA A 113 -6.34 -6.25 -12.95
CA ALA A 113 -6.34 -4.97 -13.66
C ALA A 113 -7.67 -4.73 -14.39
N ALA A 114 -8.19 -5.75 -15.11
CA ALA A 114 -9.47 -5.67 -15.79
C ALA A 114 -10.66 -5.47 -14.84
N LEU A 115 -10.64 -6.10 -13.66
CA LEU A 115 -11.66 -5.90 -12.62
C LEU A 115 -11.67 -4.46 -12.08
N LEU A 116 -10.52 -3.80 -12.03
CA LEU A 116 -10.38 -2.43 -11.55
C LEU A 116 -10.68 -1.40 -12.64
N ALA A 117 -10.41 -1.69 -13.91
CA ALA A 117 -10.56 -0.77 -15.02
C ALA A 117 -12.02 -0.30 -15.23
N VAL A 118 -13.00 -1.10 -14.82
CA VAL A 118 -14.43 -0.75 -14.91
C VAL A 118 -14.93 0.06 -13.70
N ARG A 119 -14.05 0.45 -12.78
CA ARG A 119 -14.37 1.19 -11.57
C ARG A 119 -13.86 2.62 -11.66
N PRO A 120 -14.68 3.66 -11.33
CA PRO A 120 -14.28 5.07 -11.47
C PRO A 120 -13.01 5.44 -10.70
N ALA A 121 -12.77 4.83 -9.52
CA ALA A 121 -11.60 5.05 -8.66
C ALA A 121 -10.68 3.83 -8.58
N GLY A 122 -10.80 2.89 -9.53
CA GLY A 122 -10.04 1.65 -9.54
C GLY A 122 -8.54 1.89 -9.69
N GLN A 123 -7.74 1.37 -8.74
CA GLN A 123 -6.29 1.52 -8.76
C GLN A 123 -5.61 0.18 -8.46
N LEU A 124 -4.68 -0.21 -9.31
CA LEU A 124 -3.83 -1.38 -9.11
C LEU A 124 -2.48 -0.94 -8.53
N VAL A 125 -2.01 -1.68 -7.55
CA VAL A 125 -0.62 -1.71 -7.08
C VAL A 125 -0.03 -3.03 -7.57
N VAL A 126 1.04 -2.96 -8.35
CA VAL A 126 1.83 -4.14 -8.72
C VAL A 126 3.08 -4.16 -7.86
N SER A 127 3.25 -5.19 -7.04
CA SER A 127 4.26 -5.21 -5.99
C SER A 127 5.32 -6.27 -6.20
N HIS A 128 6.57 -5.93 -5.84
CA HIS A 128 7.71 -6.83 -5.76
C HIS A 128 8.34 -6.77 -4.38
N HIS A 129 8.67 -7.96 -3.79
CA HIS A 129 9.28 -8.05 -2.46
C HIS A 129 10.57 -8.85 -2.51
N ASP A 130 11.68 -8.26 -2.06
CA ASP A 130 12.94 -8.95 -1.84
C ASP A 130 13.31 -8.90 -0.35
N PHE A 131 13.18 -10.02 0.33
CA PHE A 131 13.46 -10.17 1.77
C PHE A 131 14.93 -10.44 2.10
N ALA A 132 15.77 -10.64 1.07
CA ALA A 132 17.19 -10.95 1.24
C ALA A 132 18.08 -9.71 1.14
N ALA A 133 17.83 -8.84 0.14
CA ALA A 133 18.69 -7.69 -0.16
C ALA A 133 17.94 -6.59 -0.91
N THR A 134 18.61 -5.44 -1.06
CA THR A 134 18.26 -4.42 -2.06
C THR A 134 19.16 -4.63 -3.28
N PRO A 135 18.59 -5.00 -4.43
CA PRO A 135 19.36 -5.19 -5.66
C PRO A 135 19.98 -3.88 -6.18
N PRO A 136 20.92 -3.96 -7.14
CA PRO A 136 21.45 -2.78 -7.82
C PRO A 136 20.35 -1.94 -8.46
N LEU A 137 20.58 -0.63 -8.55
CA LEU A 137 19.61 0.35 -9.07
C LEU A 137 19.06 -0.04 -10.46
N SER A 138 19.90 -0.60 -11.35
CA SER A 138 19.46 -1.06 -12.68
C SER A 138 18.34 -2.10 -12.58
N ARG A 139 18.45 -3.05 -11.64
CA ARG A 139 17.42 -4.08 -11.44
C ARG A 139 16.15 -3.50 -10.82
N LEU A 140 16.28 -2.57 -9.89
CA LEU A 140 15.13 -1.86 -9.31
C LEU A 140 14.35 -1.09 -10.39
N LEU A 141 15.06 -0.42 -11.31
CA LEU A 141 14.46 0.28 -12.45
C LEU A 141 13.75 -0.70 -13.39
N GLU A 142 14.36 -1.85 -13.71
CA GLU A 142 13.74 -2.91 -14.52
C GLU A 142 12.42 -3.40 -13.92
N TRP A 143 12.33 -3.58 -12.59
CA TRP A 143 11.12 -3.99 -11.92
C TRP A 143 10.01 -2.94 -12.04
N VAL A 144 10.31 -1.67 -11.78
CA VAL A 144 9.34 -0.59 -11.93
C VAL A 144 8.84 -0.50 -13.38
N ASP A 145 9.75 -0.54 -14.35
CA ASP A 145 9.39 -0.51 -15.76
C ASP A 145 8.60 -1.77 -16.18
N GLY A 146 8.92 -2.93 -15.59
CA GLY A 146 8.18 -4.19 -15.77
C GLY A 146 6.74 -4.09 -15.28
N CYS A 147 6.54 -3.55 -14.07
CA CYS A 147 5.21 -3.31 -13.51
C CYS A 147 4.36 -2.42 -14.41
N HIS A 148 4.93 -1.30 -14.90
CA HIS A 148 4.21 -0.38 -15.78
C HIS A 148 3.91 -0.96 -17.17
N ARG A 149 4.75 -1.90 -17.67
CA ARG A 149 4.44 -2.64 -18.91
C ARG A 149 3.33 -3.66 -18.72
N ALA A 150 3.35 -4.38 -17.58
CA ALA A 150 2.34 -5.38 -17.27
C ALA A 150 0.96 -4.76 -17.01
N ALA A 151 0.92 -3.60 -16.35
CA ALA A 151 -0.31 -2.88 -16.01
C ALA A 151 -0.10 -1.37 -16.15
N PRO A 152 -0.33 -0.79 -17.35
CA PRO A 152 -0.20 0.65 -17.56
C PRO A 152 -1.10 1.45 -16.61
N GLY A 153 -0.49 2.42 -15.90
CA GLY A 153 -1.19 3.23 -14.91
C GLY A 153 -1.26 2.61 -13.50
N ALA A 154 -0.72 1.41 -13.27
CA ALA A 154 -0.54 0.86 -11.93
C ALA A 154 0.49 1.66 -11.11
N ILE A 155 0.43 1.52 -9.80
CA ILE A 155 1.50 1.96 -8.89
C ILE A 155 2.49 0.79 -8.79
N ALA A 156 3.74 1.02 -9.19
CA ALA A 156 4.80 0.04 -8.98
C ALA A 156 5.30 0.10 -7.53
N LYS A 157 5.12 -0.98 -6.77
CA LYS A 157 5.57 -1.07 -5.38
C LYS A 157 6.79 -1.96 -5.29
N VAL A 158 7.89 -1.42 -4.77
CA VAL A 158 9.14 -2.14 -4.54
C VAL A 158 9.45 -2.14 -3.05
N ALA A 159 9.51 -3.32 -2.44
CA ALA A 159 9.84 -3.51 -1.03
C ALA A 159 11.07 -4.41 -0.90
N THR A 160 12.19 -3.86 -0.44
CA THR A 160 13.46 -4.61 -0.37
C THR A 160 14.10 -4.51 1.00
N LYS A 161 14.86 -5.54 1.38
CA LYS A 161 15.61 -5.52 2.63
C LYS A 161 16.81 -4.59 2.53
N VAL A 162 16.90 -3.68 3.49
CA VAL A 162 18.01 -2.73 3.62
C VAL A 162 19.04 -3.28 4.60
N ASN A 163 20.23 -3.59 4.10
CA ASN A 163 21.35 -4.11 4.88
C ASN A 163 22.41 -3.03 5.18
N GLY A 164 22.34 -1.86 4.52
CA GLY A 164 23.32 -0.80 4.73
C GLY A 164 23.04 0.52 4.01
N PRO A 165 23.96 1.50 4.12
CA PRO A 165 23.79 2.83 3.51
C PRO A 165 23.69 2.81 1.99
N ALA A 166 24.39 1.88 1.32
CA ALA A 166 24.32 1.75 -0.15
C ALA A 166 22.92 1.38 -0.63
N ASP A 167 22.22 0.51 0.11
CA ASP A 167 20.84 0.11 -0.20
C ASP A 167 19.89 1.30 -0.05
N ARG A 168 20.04 2.09 1.01
CA ARG A 168 19.28 3.33 1.22
C ARG A 168 19.46 4.30 0.05
N LEU A 169 20.72 4.46 -0.40
CA LEU A 169 21.03 5.32 -1.54
C LEU A 169 20.37 4.80 -2.81
N ALA A 170 20.44 3.50 -3.09
CA ALA A 170 19.81 2.89 -4.26
C ALA A 170 18.29 3.13 -4.28
N LEU A 171 17.60 2.99 -3.15
CA LEU A 171 16.17 3.24 -3.03
C LEU A 171 15.81 4.72 -3.24
N LYS A 172 16.62 5.67 -2.75
CA LYS A 172 16.43 7.10 -3.03
C LYS A 172 16.63 7.42 -4.50
N GLN A 173 17.71 6.89 -5.11
CA GLN A 173 17.98 7.07 -6.54
C GLN A 173 16.88 6.46 -7.42
N LEU A 174 16.23 5.37 -6.99
CA LEU A 174 15.07 4.82 -7.68
C LEU A 174 13.93 5.85 -7.76
N LEU A 175 13.61 6.52 -6.65
CA LEU A 175 12.58 7.56 -6.60
C LEU A 175 12.94 8.78 -7.46
N GLU A 176 14.22 9.19 -7.47
CA GLU A 176 14.70 10.28 -8.33
C GLU A 176 14.56 9.95 -9.82
N ARG A 177 14.80 8.67 -10.21
CA ARG A 177 14.73 8.20 -11.61
C ARG A 177 13.32 7.81 -12.05
N ARG A 178 12.43 7.48 -11.10
CA ARG A 178 11.04 7.08 -11.34
C ARG A 178 10.13 7.80 -10.34
N PRO A 179 9.98 9.14 -10.44
CA PRO A 179 9.17 9.91 -9.50
C PRO A 179 7.67 9.64 -9.66
N GLU A 180 7.28 9.04 -10.80
CA GLU A 180 5.87 8.84 -11.12
C GLU A 180 5.42 7.44 -10.70
N ARG A 181 4.38 7.37 -9.88
CA ARG A 181 3.64 6.14 -9.54
C ARG A 181 4.50 5.01 -8.97
N ALA A 182 5.57 5.36 -8.24
CA ALA A 182 6.39 4.40 -7.52
C ALA A 182 6.14 4.48 -6.01
N ALA A 183 6.00 3.32 -5.37
CA ALA A 183 5.97 3.15 -3.93
C ALA A 183 7.21 2.34 -3.51
N VAL A 184 8.12 2.96 -2.77
CA VAL A 184 9.42 2.36 -2.41
C VAL A 184 9.49 2.17 -0.90
N ILE A 185 9.79 0.95 -0.47
CA ILE A 185 9.79 0.55 0.94
C ILE A 185 11.12 -0.13 1.27
N GLY A 186 11.85 0.43 2.23
CA GLY A 186 13.01 -0.24 2.84
C GLY A 186 12.55 -1.08 4.02
N MET A 187 12.76 -2.40 3.95
CA MET A 187 12.42 -3.33 5.02
C MET A 187 13.64 -3.64 5.90
N GLY A 188 13.41 -3.99 7.17
CA GLY A 188 14.45 -4.47 8.07
C GLY A 188 15.47 -3.41 8.52
N ALA A 189 15.26 -2.14 8.18
CA ALA A 189 16.10 -1.06 8.70
C ALA A 189 15.94 -0.98 10.22
N SER A 190 17.06 -0.83 10.90
CA SER A 190 17.08 -0.74 12.37
C SER A 190 16.47 0.56 12.89
N ASP A 191 16.34 1.56 12.04
CA ASP A 191 15.68 2.83 12.32
C ASP A 191 14.38 2.98 11.50
N ASP A 192 13.39 3.57 12.13
CA ASP A 192 12.09 3.88 11.53
C ASP A 192 12.13 5.16 10.65
N GLY A 193 13.25 5.87 10.61
CA GLY A 193 13.46 7.11 9.84
C GLY A 193 13.42 6.89 8.34
N LEU A 194 13.92 5.73 7.86
CA LEU A 194 13.96 5.44 6.42
C LEU A 194 12.57 5.49 5.76
N ARG A 195 11.52 5.04 6.44
CA ARG A 195 10.14 5.11 5.91
C ARG A 195 9.69 6.55 5.68
N VAL A 196 10.01 7.43 6.62
CA VAL A 196 9.72 8.87 6.52
C VAL A 196 10.58 9.51 5.41
N GLU A 197 11.87 9.15 5.34
CA GLU A 197 12.78 9.65 4.31
C GLU A 197 12.31 9.28 2.90
N LEU A 198 11.97 8.02 2.65
CA LEU A 198 11.51 7.56 1.33
C LEU A 198 10.15 8.19 0.96
N ALA A 199 9.24 8.33 1.92
CA ALA A 199 7.97 9.02 1.70
C ALA A 199 8.20 10.51 1.36
N ALA A 200 9.08 11.22 2.10
CA ALA A 200 9.43 12.60 1.83
C ALA A 200 10.20 12.77 0.50
N ALA A 201 10.96 11.76 0.08
CA ALA A 201 11.69 11.73 -1.18
C ALA A 201 10.81 11.40 -2.41
N GLY A 202 9.50 11.14 -2.22
CA GLY A 202 8.57 10.95 -3.33
C GLY A 202 7.95 9.56 -3.46
N SER A 203 8.18 8.63 -2.50
CA SER A 203 7.41 7.38 -2.48
C SER A 203 5.92 7.68 -2.35
N LEU A 204 5.12 7.21 -3.30
CA LEU A 204 3.69 7.52 -3.37
C LEU A 204 2.90 6.91 -2.20
N LEU A 205 3.27 5.71 -1.74
CA LEU A 205 2.62 5.02 -0.64
C LEU A 205 3.60 4.85 0.52
N ALA A 206 3.14 5.13 1.73
CA ALA A 206 3.87 4.94 2.99
C ALA A 206 3.03 4.08 3.94
N TYR A 207 3.52 2.87 4.25
CA TYR A 207 2.77 1.85 4.99
C TYR A 207 2.99 1.98 6.49
N ALA A 208 1.90 1.99 7.25
CA ALA A 208 1.85 2.09 8.71
C ALA A 208 0.82 1.10 9.27
N PHE A 209 0.99 0.61 10.50
CA PHE A 209 -0.06 -0.20 11.12
C PHE A 209 -1.16 0.69 11.73
N LEU A 210 -2.40 0.21 11.70
CA LEU A 210 -3.53 0.86 12.37
C LEU A 210 -3.50 0.64 13.88
N ALA A 211 -4.06 1.56 14.65
CA ALA A 211 -4.31 1.38 16.07
C ALA A 211 -5.07 0.07 16.31
N GLY A 212 -4.63 -0.71 17.30
CA GLY A 212 -5.19 -2.03 17.57
C GLY A 212 -4.67 -3.15 16.65
N ALA A 213 -4.05 -2.88 15.49
CA ALA A 213 -3.31 -3.84 14.68
C ALA A 213 -1.87 -3.98 15.17
N GLY A 214 -1.23 -5.09 14.84
CA GLY A 214 0.20 -5.29 15.06
C GLY A 214 1.04 -4.75 13.89
N ALA A 215 2.32 -4.46 14.12
CA ALA A 215 3.25 -4.21 13.04
C ALA A 215 3.38 -5.47 12.16
N THR A 216 3.10 -5.35 10.88
CA THR A 216 3.21 -6.45 9.91
C THR A 216 4.62 -6.60 9.33
N ALA A 217 5.51 -5.66 9.64
CA ALA A 217 6.93 -5.69 9.24
C ALA A 217 7.80 -4.98 10.29
N PRO A 218 9.07 -5.43 10.49
CA PRO A 218 10.01 -4.75 11.39
C PRO A 218 10.18 -3.26 11.02
N GLY A 219 10.26 -2.39 12.03
CA GLY A 219 10.41 -0.94 11.85
C GLY A 219 9.18 -0.23 11.26
N GLN A 220 8.02 -0.88 11.23
CA GLN A 220 6.78 -0.21 10.83
C GLN A 220 6.28 0.70 11.94
N LEU A 221 5.98 1.96 11.60
CA LEU A 221 5.37 2.94 12.50
C LEU A 221 3.86 2.75 12.59
N SER A 222 3.25 3.24 13.67
CA SER A 222 1.80 3.42 13.67
C SER A 222 1.39 4.54 12.68
N ALA A 223 0.15 4.52 12.23
CA ALA A 223 -0.36 5.53 11.30
C ALA A 223 -0.26 6.94 11.92
N GLU A 224 -0.52 7.08 13.23
CA GLU A 224 -0.41 8.33 13.97
C GLU A 224 1.04 8.84 14.01
N ALA A 225 2.00 7.94 14.32
CA ALA A 225 3.42 8.29 14.38
C ALA A 225 3.95 8.70 13.01
N LEU A 226 3.60 7.95 11.94
CA LEU A 226 3.99 8.29 10.58
C LEU A 226 3.36 9.61 10.13
N HIS A 227 2.07 9.83 10.41
CA HIS A 227 1.38 11.09 10.14
C HIS A 227 2.08 12.29 10.79
N ALA A 228 2.36 12.19 12.09
CA ALA A 228 3.03 13.25 12.82
C ALA A 228 4.41 13.60 12.24
N ARG A 229 5.22 12.57 11.90
CA ARG A 229 6.54 12.77 11.29
C ARG A 229 6.48 13.36 9.88
N LEU A 230 5.53 12.92 9.04
CA LEU A 230 5.39 13.43 7.67
C LEU A 230 4.88 14.87 7.63
N LEU A 231 4.12 15.35 8.61
CA LEU A 231 3.76 16.76 8.71
C LEU A 231 4.99 17.67 8.81
N GLY A 232 6.07 17.22 9.46
CA GLY A 232 7.33 17.97 9.55
C GLY A 232 8.31 17.70 8.40
N ALA A 233 8.29 16.50 7.81
CA ALA A 233 9.30 16.04 6.85
C ALA A 233 8.89 16.24 5.38
N SER A 234 7.58 16.34 5.06
CA SER A 234 7.07 16.44 3.68
C SER A 234 6.16 17.66 3.53
N PRO A 235 6.65 18.77 2.92
CA PRO A 235 5.83 19.96 2.67
C PRO A 235 4.58 19.67 1.83
N SER A 236 4.67 18.82 0.81
CA SER A 236 3.54 18.43 -0.05
C SER A 236 2.47 17.66 0.74
N TYR A 237 2.89 16.72 1.60
CA TYR A 237 1.98 16.02 2.51
C TYR A 237 1.28 17.00 3.46
N ALA A 238 2.04 17.87 4.10
CA ALA A 238 1.50 18.86 5.05
C ALA A 238 0.51 19.81 4.37
N ALA A 239 0.79 20.26 3.15
CA ALA A 239 -0.12 21.12 2.37
C ALA A 239 -1.43 20.38 2.05
N ARG A 240 -1.35 19.15 1.55
CA ARG A 240 -2.53 18.33 1.23
C ARG A 240 -3.42 18.10 2.46
N ARG A 241 -2.81 17.78 3.62
CA ARG A 241 -3.56 17.54 4.87
C ARG A 241 -4.24 18.81 5.40
N ARG A 242 -3.64 19.99 5.20
CA ARG A 242 -4.28 21.28 5.52
C ARG A 242 -5.49 21.56 4.63
N SER A 243 -5.35 21.35 3.31
CA SER A 243 -6.45 21.55 2.36
C SER A 243 -7.63 20.62 2.63
N ALA A 244 -7.38 19.35 2.95
CA ALA A 244 -8.42 18.40 3.30
C ALA A 244 -9.19 18.79 4.56
N ARG A 245 -8.51 19.35 5.58
CA ARG A 245 -9.17 19.83 6.82
C ARG A 245 -10.00 21.08 6.60
N ALA A 246 -9.68 21.91 5.64
CA ALA A 246 -10.44 23.13 5.35
C ALA A 246 -11.72 22.85 4.51
N ALA A 247 -11.82 21.66 3.91
CA ALA A 247 -12.96 21.24 3.09
C ALA A 247 -14.02 20.42 3.86
N THR A 248 -13.76 20.06 5.13
CA THR A 248 -14.67 19.36 6.06
C THR A 248 -15.23 20.29 7.09
#